data_2d2f8e8fd7830f0b03ddd315a069cd36
#
_entry.id   2d2f8e8fd7830f0b03ddd315a069cd36
#
_cell.length_a   1.000
_cell.length_b   1.000
_cell.length_c   1.000
_cell.angle_alpha   90.00
_cell.angle_beta   90.00
_cell.angle_gamma   90.00
#
_symmetry.space_group_name_H-M   'P 1'
#
loop_
_entity.id
_entity.type
_entity.pdbx_description
1 polymer ?
#
loop_
_entity_poly.entity_id
_entity_poly.type
_entity_poly.pdbx_seq_one_letter_code
_entity_poly.pdbx_strand_id
1 'polypeptide(L)'
;SDVVEIGAEPLSFKAMMETYAEVRGLKRVILPVPVLAPRLAALWVGLVTPIPNRLALPLVEGILHPLVADTARARALFPEVLPIPYRKAVELALERIALGEVETRWSGALYGGGFRLEDREGLIRGVRALRTRASPEALFRSFASLGGERGWLVWNWAWALRGFLDRLLGGPGLRRGRRHPTELLPGEAVDFWRVEAVEPPRLLRLRAEMRLPGRAWLEWEAREAEGGSLLVQTAYFEPKGLTGFLYWWALYPIHRRIFSDLARAIVREAEAQAEAPPRGGGAG
;
A
#
# COMPACT_ATOMS: atom_id res chain seq x y z
N SER A 1 -1.62 19.26 37.63
CA SER A 1 -1.21 19.30 36.25
C SER A 1 -2.02 20.36 35.52
N ASP A 2 -1.36 21.28 34.85
CA ASP A 2 -1.99 22.36 34.12
C ASP A 2 -2.16 21.96 32.67
N VAL A 3 -3.32 22.24 32.11
CA VAL A 3 -3.58 22.08 30.67
C VAL A 3 -3.39 23.43 29.99
N VAL A 4 -2.61 23.45 28.92
CA VAL A 4 -2.36 24.63 28.11
C VAL A 4 -2.87 24.31 26.69
N GLU A 5 -3.84 25.07 26.20
CA GLU A 5 -4.36 24.91 24.85
C GLU A 5 -3.44 25.60 23.84
N ILE A 6 -3.14 24.92 22.76
CA ILE A 6 -2.28 25.42 21.68
C ILE A 6 -3.06 25.39 20.36
N GLY A 7 -2.84 26.38 19.52
CA GLY A 7 -3.48 26.46 18.21
C GLY A 7 -2.89 27.59 17.37
N ALA A 8 -3.12 27.52 16.06
CA ALA A 8 -2.80 28.60 15.12
C ALA A 8 -4.04 29.49 14.87
N GLU A 9 -4.31 29.79 13.61
CA GLU A 9 -5.52 30.53 13.22
C GLU A 9 -6.78 29.65 13.25
N PRO A 10 -7.94 30.16 13.66
CA PRO A 10 -9.19 29.45 13.55
C PRO A 10 -9.62 29.35 12.07
N LEU A 11 -9.85 28.11 11.59
CA LEU A 11 -10.28 27.84 10.23
C LEU A 11 -11.53 26.97 10.21
N SER A 12 -12.44 27.23 9.28
CA SER A 12 -13.52 26.32 9.00
C SER A 12 -12.99 25.07 8.28
N PHE A 13 -13.65 23.93 8.48
CA PHE A 13 -13.28 22.70 7.78
C PHE A 13 -13.28 22.85 6.25
N LYS A 14 -14.23 23.65 5.71
CA LYS A 14 -14.26 24.01 4.29
C LYS A 14 -13.00 24.76 3.87
N ALA A 15 -12.59 25.79 4.64
CA ALA A 15 -11.38 26.56 4.35
C ALA A 15 -10.12 25.69 4.39
N MET A 16 -10.05 24.72 5.34
CA MET A 16 -8.95 23.77 5.38
C MET A 16 -8.89 22.88 4.13
N MET A 17 -10.04 22.38 3.66
CA MET A 17 -10.11 21.58 2.43
C MET A 17 -9.74 22.39 1.18
N GLU A 18 -10.20 23.65 1.08
CA GLU A 18 -9.88 24.55 -0.01
C GLU A 18 -8.38 24.87 -0.04
N THR A 19 -7.80 25.23 1.09
CA THR A 19 -6.35 25.47 1.22
C THR A 19 -5.52 24.22 0.85
N TYR A 20 -5.93 23.05 1.30
CA TYR A 20 -5.26 21.81 0.92
C TYR A 20 -5.34 21.56 -0.58
N ALA A 21 -6.51 21.77 -1.20
CA ALA A 21 -6.68 21.60 -2.64
C ALA A 21 -5.79 22.59 -3.43
N GLU A 22 -5.71 23.85 -3.00
CA GLU A 22 -4.84 24.86 -3.61
C GLU A 22 -3.37 24.48 -3.54
N VAL A 23 -2.86 24.10 -2.36
CA VAL A 23 -1.46 23.69 -2.17
C VAL A 23 -1.12 22.48 -3.04
N ARG A 24 -2.08 21.57 -3.26
CA ARG A 24 -1.94 20.41 -4.15
C ARG A 24 -2.14 20.74 -5.63
N GLY A 25 -2.47 21.97 -6.00
CA GLY A 25 -2.82 22.35 -7.37
C GLY A 25 -4.08 21.65 -7.90
N LEU A 26 -4.99 21.25 -7.01
CA LEU A 26 -6.22 20.53 -7.36
C LEU A 26 -7.38 21.52 -7.54
N LYS A 27 -8.00 21.52 -8.72
CA LYS A 27 -9.27 22.24 -8.93
C LYS A 27 -10.40 21.41 -8.32
N ARG A 28 -11.01 21.91 -7.24
CA ARG A 28 -12.13 21.27 -6.53
C ARG A 28 -13.26 22.27 -6.35
N VAL A 29 -14.48 21.79 -6.53
CA VAL A 29 -15.70 22.53 -6.18
C VAL A 29 -16.28 21.84 -4.94
N ILE A 30 -16.38 22.60 -3.85
CA ILE A 30 -16.94 22.10 -2.58
C ILE A 30 -18.37 22.63 -2.47
N LEU A 31 -19.34 21.74 -2.63
CA LEU A 31 -20.74 22.04 -2.49
C LEU A 31 -21.20 21.66 -1.07
N PRO A 32 -21.68 22.62 -0.27
CA PRO A 32 -22.24 22.30 1.04
C PRO A 32 -23.58 21.57 0.85
N VAL A 33 -23.74 20.43 1.53
CA VAL A 33 -25.01 19.69 1.54
C VAL A 33 -25.79 20.14 2.77
N PRO A 34 -27.01 20.67 2.61
CA PRO A 34 -27.77 21.25 3.73
C PRO A 34 -28.40 20.20 4.68
N VAL A 35 -28.00 18.94 4.57
CA VAL A 35 -28.52 17.85 5.39
C VAL A 35 -27.49 17.46 6.44
N LEU A 36 -27.81 17.71 7.69
CA LEU A 36 -27.08 17.25 8.87
C LEU A 36 -27.29 15.74 9.05
N ALA A 37 -26.56 14.94 8.30
CA ALA A 37 -26.59 13.49 8.40
C ALA A 37 -25.16 12.93 8.66
N PRO A 38 -24.60 13.09 9.89
CA PRO A 38 -23.23 12.68 10.20
C PRO A 38 -22.94 11.23 9.84
N ARG A 39 -23.92 10.34 10.07
CA ARG A 39 -23.79 8.91 9.73
C ARG A 39 -23.67 8.66 8.23
N LEU A 40 -24.45 9.37 7.41
CA LEU A 40 -24.33 9.28 5.95
C LEU A 40 -23.01 9.86 5.45
N ALA A 41 -22.55 10.97 6.04
CA ALA A 41 -21.25 11.54 5.74
C ALA A 41 -20.11 10.57 6.13
N ALA A 42 -20.17 9.94 7.31
CA ALA A 42 -19.18 8.96 7.73
C ALA A 42 -19.21 7.70 6.84
N LEU A 43 -20.38 7.22 6.41
CA LEU A 43 -20.51 6.14 5.43
C LEU A 43 -19.90 6.53 4.08
N TRP A 44 -20.16 7.74 3.62
CA TRP A 44 -19.54 8.28 2.40
C TRP A 44 -18.01 8.36 2.51
N VAL A 45 -17.49 8.88 3.63
CA VAL A 45 -16.05 8.91 3.90
C VAL A 45 -15.48 7.50 3.86
N GLY A 46 -16.12 6.53 4.52
CA GLY A 46 -15.68 5.12 4.48
C GLY A 46 -15.78 4.45 3.10
N LEU A 47 -16.64 4.98 2.19
CA LEU A 47 -16.77 4.49 0.82
C LEU A 47 -15.69 5.07 -0.12
N VAL A 48 -15.32 6.36 0.06
CA VAL A 48 -14.42 7.07 -0.86
C VAL A 48 -12.99 7.21 -0.34
N THR A 49 -12.77 6.92 0.94
CA THR A 49 -11.47 6.97 1.59
C THR A 49 -11.19 5.65 2.33
N PRO A 50 -9.93 5.30 2.59
CA PRO A 50 -9.58 4.11 3.36
C PRO A 50 -9.78 4.26 4.88
N ILE A 51 -10.49 5.27 5.33
CA ILE A 51 -10.73 5.50 6.76
C ILE A 51 -11.89 4.62 7.24
N PRO A 52 -11.65 3.73 8.24
CA PRO A 52 -12.72 2.93 8.81
C PRO A 52 -13.84 3.80 9.40
N ASN A 53 -15.12 3.42 9.16
CA ASN A 53 -16.28 4.17 9.66
C ASN A 53 -16.26 4.42 11.16
N ARG A 54 -15.66 3.51 11.95
CA ARG A 54 -15.48 3.68 13.39
C ARG A 54 -14.61 4.87 13.80
N LEU A 55 -13.69 5.31 12.88
CA LEU A 55 -12.88 6.51 13.07
C LEU A 55 -13.52 7.74 12.39
N ALA A 56 -14.16 7.53 11.22
CA ALA A 56 -14.79 8.60 10.49
C ALA A 56 -15.97 9.22 11.25
N LEU A 57 -16.80 8.40 11.90
CA LEU A 57 -18.01 8.89 12.58
C LEU A 57 -17.70 9.91 13.70
N PRO A 58 -16.83 9.63 14.69
CA PRO A 58 -16.48 10.63 15.71
C PRO A 58 -15.85 11.90 15.13
N LEU A 59 -15.05 11.80 14.08
CA LEU A 59 -14.45 12.95 13.41
C LEU A 59 -15.52 13.82 12.73
N VAL A 60 -16.47 13.20 12.03
CA VAL A 60 -17.56 13.92 11.36
C VAL A 60 -18.50 14.54 12.40
N GLU A 61 -18.79 13.86 13.50
CA GLU A 61 -19.58 14.42 14.61
C GLU A 61 -18.84 15.62 15.26
N GLY A 62 -17.52 15.51 15.42
CA GLY A 62 -16.70 16.60 15.96
C GLY A 62 -16.71 17.87 15.12
N ILE A 63 -16.86 17.77 13.78
CA ILE A 63 -16.93 18.94 12.87
C ILE A 63 -18.20 19.79 13.12
N LEU A 64 -19.22 19.24 13.73
CA LEU A 64 -20.46 19.96 14.04
C LEU A 64 -20.30 20.98 15.18
N HIS A 65 -19.22 20.88 15.94
CA HIS A 65 -18.94 21.73 17.07
C HIS A 65 -17.70 22.58 16.83
N PRO A 66 -17.72 23.89 17.13
CA PRO A 66 -16.52 24.70 17.05
C PRO A 66 -15.49 24.24 18.10
N LEU A 67 -14.30 23.89 17.63
CA LEU A 67 -13.15 23.54 18.46
C LEU A 67 -12.07 24.59 18.25
N VAL A 68 -12.19 25.69 18.99
CA VAL A 68 -11.24 26.81 18.95
C VAL A 68 -10.50 26.85 20.29
N ALA A 69 -9.17 26.71 20.25
CA ALA A 69 -8.32 26.75 21.42
C ALA A 69 -8.21 28.17 21.99
N ASP A 70 -8.27 28.32 23.31
CA ASP A 70 -7.85 29.54 23.99
C ASP A 70 -6.32 29.56 24.11
N THR A 71 -5.68 30.26 23.18
CA THR A 71 -4.22 30.34 23.09
C THR A 71 -3.59 31.44 23.95
N ALA A 72 -4.37 32.21 24.70
CA ALA A 72 -3.85 33.36 25.50
C ALA A 72 -2.78 32.90 26.49
N ARG A 73 -3.05 31.80 27.20
CA ARG A 73 -2.10 31.23 28.19
C ARG A 73 -0.85 30.66 27.52
N ALA A 74 -0.99 29.98 26.37
CA ALA A 74 0.16 29.46 25.64
C ALA A 74 1.09 30.57 25.19
N ARG A 75 0.56 31.67 24.67
CA ARG A 75 1.33 32.84 24.24
C ARG A 75 2.05 33.52 25.42
N ALA A 76 1.42 33.54 26.59
CA ALA A 76 2.05 34.12 27.80
C ALA A 76 3.19 33.26 28.33
N LEU A 77 3.05 31.93 28.27
CA LEU A 77 4.06 31.00 28.81
C LEU A 77 5.20 30.72 27.80
N PHE A 78 4.91 30.74 26.51
CA PHE A 78 5.86 30.38 25.44
C PHE A 78 5.83 31.43 24.31
N PRO A 79 6.24 32.70 24.61
CA PRO A 79 6.15 33.79 23.63
C PRO A 79 7.05 33.55 22.39
N GLU A 80 8.10 32.73 22.54
CA GLU A 80 9.03 32.37 21.46
C GLU A 80 8.44 31.31 20.47
N VAL A 81 7.40 30.60 20.88
CA VAL A 81 6.78 29.56 20.05
C VAL A 81 5.68 30.20 19.18
N LEU A 82 5.99 30.43 17.92
CA LEU A 82 5.03 30.94 16.94
C LEU A 82 4.42 29.75 16.16
N PRO A 83 3.11 29.49 16.34
CA PRO A 83 2.42 28.45 15.57
C PRO A 83 2.50 28.75 14.07
N ILE A 84 2.83 27.77 13.25
CA ILE A 84 2.85 27.93 11.80
C ILE A 84 1.43 27.96 11.23
N PRO A 85 1.12 28.81 10.24
CA PRO A 85 -0.17 28.84 9.57
C PRO A 85 -0.50 27.51 8.91
N TYR A 86 -1.80 27.17 8.82
CA TYR A 86 -2.27 25.89 8.26
C TYR A 86 -1.71 25.62 6.86
N ARG A 87 -1.70 26.61 5.97
CA ARG A 87 -1.11 26.50 4.63
C ARG A 87 0.34 26.03 4.68
N LYS A 88 1.14 26.67 5.52
CA LYS A 88 2.56 26.32 5.67
C LYS A 88 2.76 24.93 6.26
N ALA A 89 1.91 24.55 7.21
CA ALA A 89 1.93 23.19 7.77
C ALA A 89 1.64 22.12 6.70
N VAL A 90 0.65 22.37 5.82
CA VAL A 90 0.33 21.48 4.69
C VAL A 90 1.49 21.38 3.70
N GLU A 91 2.10 22.52 3.33
CA GLU A 91 3.27 22.55 2.43
C GLU A 91 4.42 21.70 2.99
N LEU A 92 4.81 21.92 4.24
CA LEU A 92 5.87 21.16 4.91
C LEU A 92 5.56 19.66 5.02
N ALA A 93 4.31 19.31 5.34
CA ALA A 93 3.89 17.92 5.42
C ALA A 93 3.97 17.22 4.05
N LEU A 94 3.55 17.88 2.98
CA LEU A 94 3.63 17.34 1.62
C LEU A 94 5.07 17.23 1.12
N GLU A 95 5.93 18.18 1.47
CA GLU A 95 7.36 18.14 1.16
C GLU A 95 8.03 16.92 1.84
N ARG A 96 7.81 16.70 3.13
CA ARG A 96 8.33 15.52 3.85
C ARG A 96 7.81 14.21 3.28
N ILE A 97 6.53 14.16 2.87
CA ILE A 97 5.97 12.98 2.20
C ILE A 97 6.69 12.73 0.87
N ALA A 98 6.96 13.78 0.08
CA ALA A 98 7.66 13.67 -1.20
C ALA A 98 9.12 13.19 -1.03
N LEU A 99 9.80 13.65 0.02
CA LEU A 99 11.17 13.25 0.36
C LEU A 99 11.24 11.86 1.02
N GLY A 100 10.10 11.28 1.41
CA GLY A 100 10.07 9.99 2.10
C GLY A 100 10.53 10.05 3.57
N GLU A 101 10.66 11.24 4.13
CA GLU A 101 11.14 11.53 5.49
C GLU A 101 10.05 11.47 6.57
N VAL A 102 9.02 10.66 6.36
CA VAL A 102 7.98 10.47 7.38
C VAL A 102 8.45 9.42 8.37
N GLU A 103 8.79 9.86 9.59
CA GLU A 103 9.37 9.04 10.66
C GLU A 103 8.46 7.89 11.13
N THR A 104 7.15 8.04 11.02
CA THR A 104 6.16 7.06 11.49
C THR A 104 5.46 6.38 10.32
N ARG A 105 6.11 5.40 9.72
CA ARG A 105 5.42 4.45 8.82
C ARG A 105 4.98 3.23 9.63
N TRP A 106 3.71 3.07 9.81
CA TRP A 106 3.09 1.89 10.44
C TRP A 106 3.32 0.56 9.69
N SER A 107 4.12 0.58 8.62
CA SER A 107 4.46 -0.59 7.81
C SER A 107 5.30 -1.64 8.52
N GLY A 108 5.82 -1.35 9.73
CA GLY A 108 6.67 -2.26 10.49
C GLY A 108 5.97 -3.14 11.55
N ALA A 109 4.65 -3.04 11.71
CA ALA A 109 3.95 -3.84 12.72
C ALA A 109 3.93 -5.33 12.37
N LEU A 110 4.37 -6.16 13.29
CA LEU A 110 4.52 -7.61 13.20
C LEU A 110 3.19 -8.34 12.95
N TYR A 111 3.22 -9.39 12.15
CA TYR A 111 2.06 -10.17 11.73
C TYR A 111 2.12 -11.60 12.25
N GLY A 112 1.08 -11.99 12.97
CA GLY A 112 0.76 -13.39 13.20
C GLY A 112 0.02 -14.00 12.00
N GLY A 113 0.24 -15.28 11.73
CA GLY A 113 -0.22 -16.00 10.52
C GLY A 113 -1.69 -15.82 10.14
N GLY A 114 -1.97 -15.92 8.85
CA GLY A 114 -3.28 -15.79 8.22
C GLY A 114 -3.38 -14.63 7.24
N PHE A 115 -4.51 -14.56 6.54
CA PHE A 115 -4.80 -13.45 5.63
C PHE A 115 -5.38 -12.26 6.40
N ARG A 116 -4.81 -11.06 6.20
CA ARG A 116 -5.34 -9.81 6.71
C ARG A 116 -5.43 -8.78 5.59
N LEU A 117 -6.56 -8.10 5.50
CA LEU A 117 -6.72 -6.89 4.74
C LEU A 117 -6.69 -5.72 5.73
N GLU A 118 -5.72 -4.82 5.57
CA GLU A 118 -5.57 -3.64 6.41
C GLU A 118 -5.61 -2.40 5.52
N ASP A 119 -6.34 -1.40 5.98
CA ASP A 119 -6.45 -0.09 5.37
C ASP A 119 -5.73 0.93 6.28
N ARG A 120 -4.63 1.49 5.80
CA ARG A 120 -3.81 2.45 6.55
C ARG A 120 -3.30 3.53 5.61
N GLU A 121 -3.48 4.78 5.99
CA GLU A 121 -2.95 5.96 5.28
C GLU A 121 -3.28 6.01 3.78
N GLY A 122 -4.47 5.59 3.38
CA GLY A 122 -4.87 5.53 1.98
C GLY A 122 -4.36 4.32 1.21
N LEU A 123 -3.63 3.42 1.85
CA LEU A 123 -3.04 2.23 1.25
C LEU A 123 -3.77 0.98 1.73
N ILE A 124 -4.53 0.35 0.85
CA ILE A 124 -5.14 -0.95 1.11
C ILE A 124 -4.04 -2.01 1.05
N ARG A 125 -3.98 -2.87 2.05
CA ARG A 125 -2.94 -3.87 2.19
C ARG A 125 -3.51 -5.25 2.48
N GLY A 126 -3.17 -6.22 1.64
CA GLY A 126 -3.51 -7.63 1.84
C GLY A 126 -2.26 -8.43 2.18
N VAL A 127 -2.13 -8.91 3.42
CA VAL A 127 -0.97 -9.65 3.90
C VAL A 127 -1.28 -11.14 4.02
N ARG A 128 -0.32 -11.99 3.63
CA ARG A 128 -0.33 -13.45 3.82
C ARG A 128 1.01 -13.87 4.37
N ALA A 129 0.98 -14.65 5.44
CA ALA A 129 2.18 -15.20 6.05
C ALA A 129 2.06 -16.72 6.12
N LEU A 130 3.03 -17.43 5.55
CA LEU A 130 3.07 -18.88 5.49
C LEU A 130 4.41 -19.38 6.03
N ARG A 131 4.37 -20.29 6.99
CA ARG A 131 5.58 -20.99 7.49
C ARG A 131 5.92 -22.14 6.55
N THR A 132 7.22 -22.39 6.39
CA THR A 132 7.77 -23.49 5.59
C THR A 132 9.06 -24.02 6.20
N ARG A 133 9.42 -25.25 5.86
CA ARG A 133 10.73 -25.85 6.21
C ARG A 133 11.84 -25.42 5.24
N ALA A 134 11.50 -24.83 4.11
CA ALA A 134 12.48 -24.32 3.17
C ALA A 134 13.29 -23.16 3.77
N SER A 135 14.54 -22.99 3.33
CA SER A 135 15.36 -21.86 3.74
C SER A 135 14.90 -20.53 3.12
N PRO A 136 15.28 -19.37 3.70
CA PRO A 136 15.00 -18.08 3.10
C PRO A 136 15.51 -17.96 1.65
N GLU A 137 16.68 -18.55 1.34
CA GLU A 137 17.27 -18.55 0.00
C GLU A 137 16.42 -19.35 -1.00
N ALA A 138 15.83 -20.48 -0.56
CA ALA A 138 14.95 -21.28 -1.40
C ALA A 138 13.65 -20.53 -1.68
N LEU A 139 13.06 -19.89 -0.67
CA LEU A 139 11.90 -19.00 -0.85
C LEU A 139 12.22 -17.85 -1.81
N PHE A 140 13.36 -17.18 -1.61
CA PHE A 140 13.77 -16.06 -2.47
C PHE A 140 13.91 -16.52 -3.92
N ARG A 141 14.62 -17.63 -4.18
CA ARG A 141 14.75 -18.18 -5.54
C ARG A 141 13.39 -18.48 -6.17
N SER A 142 12.44 -19.02 -5.39
CA SER A 142 11.10 -19.31 -5.90
C SER A 142 10.38 -18.03 -6.34
N PHE A 143 10.24 -17.02 -5.47
CA PHE A 143 9.52 -15.81 -5.87
C PHE A 143 10.32 -14.88 -6.80
N ALA A 144 11.66 -14.88 -6.75
CA ALA A 144 12.48 -14.12 -7.67
C ALA A 144 12.43 -14.68 -9.12
N SER A 145 12.05 -15.93 -9.30
CA SER A 145 11.93 -16.55 -10.63
C SER A 145 10.55 -16.42 -11.28
N LEU A 146 9.59 -15.73 -10.63
CA LEU A 146 8.24 -15.50 -11.18
C LEU A 146 8.26 -14.65 -12.45
N GLY A 147 7.27 -14.89 -13.32
CA GLY A 147 7.09 -14.15 -14.59
C GLY A 147 7.95 -14.64 -15.75
N GLY A 148 7.87 -13.94 -16.89
CA GLY A 148 8.53 -14.33 -18.12
C GLY A 148 8.01 -15.65 -18.69
N GLU A 149 8.89 -16.48 -19.27
CA GLU A 149 8.51 -17.77 -19.87
C GLU A 149 7.95 -18.76 -18.85
N ARG A 150 8.42 -18.69 -17.61
CA ARG A 150 7.95 -19.54 -16.52
C ARG A 150 6.53 -19.24 -16.06
N GLY A 151 6.10 -18.00 -16.18
CA GLY A 151 4.80 -17.52 -15.70
C GLY A 151 4.73 -17.35 -14.18
N TRP A 152 3.52 -17.34 -13.65
CA TRP A 152 3.20 -16.97 -12.26
C TRP A 152 2.85 -18.17 -11.38
N LEU A 153 3.30 -19.36 -11.71
CA LEU A 153 3.05 -20.64 -11.03
C LEU A 153 1.57 -21.05 -10.98
N VAL A 154 0.67 -20.10 -10.82
CA VAL A 154 -0.78 -20.30 -10.71
C VAL A 154 -1.54 -19.28 -11.55
N TRP A 155 -2.74 -19.65 -12.00
CA TRP A 155 -3.69 -18.76 -12.68
C TRP A 155 -3.12 -18.04 -13.93
N ASN A 156 -2.19 -18.67 -14.66
CA ASN A 156 -1.54 -18.06 -15.82
C ASN A 156 -2.53 -17.51 -16.86
N TRP A 157 -3.67 -18.18 -17.03
CA TRP A 157 -4.73 -17.70 -17.90
C TRP A 157 -5.33 -16.36 -17.43
N ALA A 158 -5.49 -16.17 -16.11
CA ALA A 158 -6.03 -14.92 -15.56
C ALA A 158 -5.02 -13.77 -15.70
N TRP A 159 -3.72 -14.04 -15.52
CA TRP A 159 -2.66 -13.10 -15.81
C TRP A 159 -2.61 -12.72 -17.29
N ALA A 160 -2.77 -13.69 -18.19
CA ALA A 160 -2.83 -13.45 -19.64
C ALA A 160 -4.06 -12.60 -20.02
N LEU A 161 -5.25 -12.94 -19.49
CA LEU A 161 -6.46 -12.16 -19.69
C LEU A 161 -6.29 -10.72 -19.19
N ARG A 162 -5.72 -10.55 -17.98
CA ARG A 162 -5.45 -9.23 -17.43
C ARG A 162 -4.51 -8.42 -18.32
N GLY A 163 -3.44 -9.04 -18.82
CA GLY A 163 -2.51 -8.40 -19.75
C GLY A 163 -3.14 -8.01 -21.07
N PHE A 164 -4.06 -8.83 -21.59
CA PHE A 164 -4.84 -8.53 -22.81
C PHE A 164 -5.76 -7.32 -22.59
N LEU A 165 -6.52 -7.29 -21.49
CA LEU A 165 -7.39 -6.16 -21.15
C LEU A 165 -6.59 -4.87 -20.95
N ASP A 166 -5.41 -4.97 -20.34
CA ASP A 166 -4.53 -3.82 -20.13
C ASP A 166 -4.06 -3.23 -21.48
N ARG A 167 -3.73 -4.08 -22.46
CA ARG A 167 -3.40 -3.61 -23.82
C ARG A 167 -4.55 -2.89 -24.49
N LEU A 168 -5.77 -3.38 -24.36
CA LEU A 168 -6.95 -2.71 -24.90
C LEU A 168 -7.14 -1.31 -24.30
N LEU A 169 -6.73 -1.11 -23.04
CA LEU A 169 -6.76 0.17 -22.35
C LEU A 169 -5.52 1.03 -22.62
N GLY A 170 -4.62 0.59 -23.50
CA GLY A 170 -3.37 1.28 -23.84
C GLY A 170 -2.28 1.17 -22.78
N GLY A 171 -2.32 0.14 -21.94
CA GLY A 171 -1.26 -0.23 -21.00
C GLY A 171 -0.19 -1.13 -21.65
N PRO A 172 0.88 -1.47 -20.91
CA PRO A 172 2.00 -2.29 -21.43
C PRO A 172 1.60 -3.73 -21.77
N GLY A 173 0.53 -4.25 -21.18
CA GLY A 173 0.14 -5.66 -21.31
C GLY A 173 1.17 -6.60 -20.68
N LEU A 174 1.04 -7.89 -21.00
CA LEU A 174 2.01 -8.90 -20.56
C LEU A 174 3.28 -8.77 -21.42
N ARG A 175 4.38 -8.36 -20.81
CA ARG A 175 5.71 -8.30 -21.43
C ARG A 175 6.43 -9.61 -21.13
N ARG A 176 6.55 -10.47 -22.12
CA ARG A 176 7.36 -11.69 -22.01
C ARG A 176 8.80 -11.36 -22.35
N GLY A 177 9.70 -11.59 -21.41
CA GLY A 177 11.13 -11.40 -21.59
C GLY A 177 11.77 -10.89 -20.30
N ARG A 178 12.48 -11.77 -19.64
CA ARG A 178 13.38 -11.42 -18.53
C ARG A 178 14.79 -11.41 -19.09
N ARG A 179 15.66 -10.52 -18.58
CA ARG A 179 17.09 -10.52 -18.89
C ARG A 179 17.76 -11.81 -18.40
N HIS A 180 17.40 -12.25 -17.21
CA HIS A 180 17.94 -13.45 -16.56
C HIS A 180 16.86 -14.25 -15.86
N PRO A 181 16.89 -15.61 -15.87
CA PRO A 181 15.83 -16.45 -15.33
C PRO A 181 15.58 -16.27 -13.83
N THR A 182 16.62 -15.97 -13.06
CA THR A 182 16.57 -15.91 -11.58
C THR A 182 17.06 -14.57 -11.02
N GLU A 183 17.90 -13.84 -11.73
CA GLU A 183 18.42 -12.56 -11.28
C GLU A 183 17.53 -11.42 -11.72
N LEU A 184 17.30 -10.50 -10.78
CA LEU A 184 16.54 -9.29 -10.98
C LEU A 184 17.36 -8.08 -10.52
N LEU A 185 17.23 -6.98 -11.27
CA LEU A 185 17.78 -5.70 -10.89
C LEU A 185 16.66 -4.67 -10.71
N PRO A 186 16.82 -3.71 -9.78
CA PRO A 186 15.89 -2.59 -9.70
C PRO A 186 15.72 -1.91 -11.06
N GLY A 187 14.49 -1.60 -11.44
CA GLY A 187 14.15 -1.02 -12.72
C GLY A 187 13.85 -2.02 -13.84
N GLU A 188 14.11 -3.31 -13.69
CA GLU A 188 13.75 -4.32 -14.70
C GLU A 188 12.24 -4.56 -14.76
N ALA A 189 11.74 -4.89 -15.96
CA ALA A 189 10.35 -5.29 -16.17
C ALA A 189 10.19 -6.80 -16.01
N VAL A 190 9.18 -7.21 -15.26
CA VAL A 190 8.71 -8.59 -15.13
C VAL A 190 7.24 -8.61 -15.53
N ASP A 191 6.94 -9.03 -16.74
CA ASP A 191 5.62 -8.93 -17.37
C ASP A 191 5.08 -7.48 -17.33
N PHE A 192 4.00 -7.20 -16.62
CA PHE A 192 3.47 -5.84 -16.42
C PHE A 192 3.90 -5.20 -15.09
N TRP A 193 4.88 -5.80 -14.44
CA TRP A 193 5.48 -5.29 -13.21
C TRP A 193 6.85 -4.68 -13.45
N ARG A 194 7.23 -3.73 -12.62
CA ARG A 194 8.58 -3.17 -12.53
C ARG A 194 9.20 -3.53 -11.19
N VAL A 195 10.42 -4.06 -11.21
CA VAL A 195 11.18 -4.30 -9.98
C VAL A 195 11.48 -2.95 -9.34
N GLU A 196 10.93 -2.70 -8.16
CA GLU A 196 11.15 -1.48 -7.39
C GLU A 196 12.27 -1.67 -6.36
N ALA A 197 12.29 -2.84 -5.69
CA ALA A 197 13.35 -3.21 -4.76
C ALA A 197 13.61 -4.71 -4.84
N VAL A 198 14.87 -5.09 -4.75
CA VAL A 198 15.32 -6.46 -4.62
C VAL A 198 16.52 -6.53 -3.66
N GLU A 199 16.40 -7.36 -2.63
CA GLU A 199 17.40 -7.55 -1.59
C GLU A 199 17.58 -9.05 -1.34
N PRO A 200 18.45 -9.74 -2.10
CA PRO A 200 18.69 -11.17 -1.89
C PRO A 200 19.35 -11.44 -0.52
N PRO A 201 18.97 -12.52 0.20
CA PRO A 201 17.92 -13.48 -0.13
C PRO A 201 16.56 -13.12 0.50
N ARG A 202 16.30 -11.86 0.84
CA ARG A 202 15.23 -11.43 1.74
C ARG A 202 13.99 -10.91 1.04
N LEU A 203 14.11 -9.96 0.10
CA LEU A 203 12.99 -9.14 -0.35
C LEU A 203 12.95 -8.96 -1.85
N LEU A 204 11.74 -9.03 -2.41
CA LEU A 204 11.41 -8.57 -3.76
C LEU A 204 10.12 -7.75 -3.70
N ARG A 205 10.16 -6.50 -4.22
CA ARG A 205 9.01 -5.64 -4.40
C ARG A 205 8.84 -5.29 -5.87
N LEU A 206 7.65 -5.54 -6.36
CA LEU A 206 7.22 -5.23 -7.72
C LEU A 206 6.16 -4.14 -7.71
N ARG A 207 6.29 -3.14 -8.57
CA ARG A 207 5.28 -2.10 -8.81
C ARG A 207 4.55 -2.39 -10.12
N ALA A 208 3.22 -2.32 -10.10
CA ALA A 208 2.41 -2.49 -11.29
C ALA A 208 2.55 -1.30 -12.25
N GLU A 209 2.79 -1.59 -13.54
CA GLU A 209 2.82 -0.60 -14.63
C GLU A 209 1.53 -0.63 -15.48
N MET A 210 0.67 -1.61 -15.23
CA MET A 210 -0.64 -1.68 -15.89
C MET A 210 -1.52 -0.47 -15.55
N ARG A 211 -2.45 -0.15 -16.43
CA ARG A 211 -3.42 0.92 -16.19
C ARG A 211 -4.43 0.50 -15.12
N LEU A 212 -4.33 1.17 -13.98
CA LEU A 212 -5.17 0.96 -12.81
C LEU A 212 -5.79 2.30 -12.38
N PRO A 213 -6.98 2.28 -11.78
CA PRO A 213 -7.50 3.47 -11.11
C PRO A 213 -6.82 3.64 -9.73
N GLY A 214 -5.48 3.66 -9.73
CA GLY A 214 -4.64 3.72 -8.54
C GLY A 214 -3.22 3.26 -8.83
N ARG A 215 -2.47 2.95 -7.77
CA ARG A 215 -1.14 2.34 -7.83
C ARG A 215 -1.17 1.01 -7.08
N ALA A 216 -0.43 0.00 -7.55
CA ALA A 216 -0.39 -1.31 -6.91
C ALA A 216 1.05 -1.82 -6.80
N TRP A 217 1.31 -2.57 -5.72
CA TRP A 217 2.58 -3.27 -5.51
C TRP A 217 2.31 -4.69 -5.03
N LEU A 218 3.26 -5.54 -5.30
CA LEU A 218 3.31 -6.90 -4.79
C LEU A 218 4.70 -7.14 -4.21
N GLU A 219 4.75 -7.55 -2.96
CA GLU A 219 5.99 -7.73 -2.21
C GLU A 219 6.04 -9.11 -1.60
N TRP A 220 7.21 -9.71 -1.63
CA TRP A 220 7.53 -10.93 -0.92
C TRP A 220 8.74 -10.71 -0.05
N GLU A 221 8.66 -11.22 1.16
CA GLU A 221 9.76 -11.22 2.11
C GLU A 221 9.94 -12.63 2.67
N ALA A 222 11.16 -13.13 2.60
CA ALA A 222 11.59 -14.36 3.27
C ALA A 222 12.27 -13.99 4.57
N ARG A 223 11.74 -14.50 5.69
CA ARG A 223 12.27 -14.27 7.03
C ARG A 223 12.68 -15.59 7.65
N GLU A 224 13.75 -15.59 8.43
CA GLU A 224 14.10 -16.73 9.28
C GLU A 224 13.00 -16.96 10.31
N ALA A 225 12.70 -18.24 10.57
CA ALA A 225 11.77 -18.67 11.59
C ALA A 225 12.25 -20.00 12.20
N GLU A 226 11.81 -20.26 13.41
CA GLU A 226 12.14 -21.52 14.10
C GLU A 226 11.70 -22.72 13.26
N GLY A 227 12.65 -23.62 12.93
CA GLY A 227 12.43 -24.80 12.11
C GLY A 227 12.30 -24.57 10.60
N GLY A 228 12.72 -23.39 10.08
CA GLY A 228 12.68 -23.06 8.65
C GLY A 228 12.58 -21.57 8.39
N SER A 229 11.59 -21.16 7.59
CA SER A 229 11.39 -19.75 7.27
C SER A 229 9.90 -19.36 7.20
N LEU A 230 9.66 -18.07 7.11
CA LEU A 230 8.34 -17.44 6.95
C LEU A 230 8.31 -16.65 5.64
N LEU A 231 7.43 -17.06 4.73
CA LEU A 231 7.07 -16.23 3.58
C LEU A 231 6.04 -15.19 4.00
N VAL A 232 6.34 -13.92 3.82
CA VAL A 232 5.36 -12.82 3.95
C VAL A 232 5.11 -12.25 2.56
N GLN A 233 3.88 -12.43 2.05
CA GLN A 233 3.43 -11.84 0.79
C GLN A 233 2.49 -10.70 1.08
N THR A 234 2.77 -9.50 0.58
CA THR A 234 1.93 -8.33 0.74
C THR A 234 1.54 -7.74 -0.60
N ALA A 235 0.24 -7.63 -0.84
CA ALA A 235 -0.31 -6.88 -1.96
C ALA A 235 -0.75 -5.51 -1.45
N TYR A 236 -0.27 -4.45 -2.08
CA TYR A 236 -0.63 -3.07 -1.76
C TYR A 236 -1.43 -2.47 -2.91
N PHE A 237 -2.42 -1.68 -2.57
CA PHE A 237 -3.17 -0.88 -3.53
C PHE A 237 -3.47 0.50 -2.97
N GLU A 238 -3.10 1.53 -3.70
CA GLU A 238 -3.42 2.92 -3.44
C GLU A 238 -4.52 3.37 -4.40
N PRO A 239 -5.79 3.38 -3.98
CA PRO A 239 -6.90 3.73 -4.84
C PRO A 239 -6.86 5.21 -5.21
N LYS A 240 -7.21 5.53 -6.47
CA LYS A 240 -7.38 6.91 -6.93
C LYS A 240 -8.87 7.25 -6.95
N GLY A 241 -9.35 7.82 -5.86
CA GLY A 241 -10.75 8.21 -5.70
C GLY A 241 -11.71 7.02 -5.71
N LEU A 242 -13.00 7.29 -5.86
CA LEU A 242 -14.07 6.28 -5.80
C LEU A 242 -13.89 5.13 -6.81
N THR A 243 -13.44 5.44 -8.02
CA THR A 243 -13.21 4.42 -9.06
C THR A 243 -12.16 3.40 -8.64
N GLY A 244 -11.12 3.83 -7.90
CA GLY A 244 -10.12 2.95 -7.34
C GLY A 244 -10.70 1.99 -6.29
N PHE A 245 -11.56 2.49 -5.41
CA PHE A 245 -12.25 1.67 -4.41
C PHE A 245 -13.20 0.66 -5.06
N LEU A 246 -14.03 1.09 -5.98
CA LEU A 246 -14.95 0.20 -6.71
C LEU A 246 -14.19 -0.91 -7.44
N TYR A 247 -13.09 -0.55 -8.11
CA TYR A 247 -12.21 -1.50 -8.77
C TYR A 247 -11.65 -2.53 -7.77
N TRP A 248 -11.13 -2.08 -6.63
CA TRP A 248 -10.58 -2.97 -5.61
C TRP A 248 -11.63 -3.93 -5.08
N TRP A 249 -12.79 -3.43 -4.65
CA TRP A 249 -13.84 -4.25 -4.07
C TRP A 249 -14.44 -5.25 -5.07
N ALA A 250 -14.62 -4.85 -6.33
CA ALA A 250 -15.11 -5.74 -7.38
C ALA A 250 -14.14 -6.91 -7.63
N LEU A 251 -12.84 -6.67 -7.59
CA LEU A 251 -11.82 -7.68 -7.84
C LEU A 251 -11.31 -8.38 -6.58
N TYR A 252 -11.70 -7.91 -5.40
CA TYR A 252 -11.20 -8.44 -4.13
C TYR A 252 -11.36 -9.97 -3.97
N PRO A 253 -12.52 -10.60 -4.29
CA PRO A 253 -12.67 -12.05 -4.15
C PRO A 253 -11.68 -12.82 -5.02
N ILE A 254 -11.44 -12.36 -6.24
CA ILE A 254 -10.51 -12.95 -7.20
C ILE A 254 -9.07 -12.74 -6.72
N HIS A 255 -8.71 -11.51 -6.34
CA HIS A 255 -7.37 -11.20 -5.82
C HIS A 255 -7.06 -12.00 -4.57
N ARG A 256 -8.02 -12.13 -3.66
CA ARG A 256 -7.85 -12.95 -2.46
C ARG A 256 -7.49 -14.39 -2.80
N ARG A 257 -8.15 -14.98 -3.79
CA ARG A 257 -7.89 -16.36 -4.23
C ARG A 257 -6.55 -16.48 -4.93
N ILE A 258 -6.31 -15.68 -5.97
CA ILE A 258 -5.07 -15.72 -6.76
C ILE A 258 -3.83 -15.55 -5.86
N PHE A 259 -3.83 -14.53 -5.01
CA PHE A 259 -2.67 -14.28 -4.15
C PHE A 259 -2.48 -15.33 -3.04
N SER A 260 -3.55 -15.96 -2.57
CA SER A 260 -3.42 -17.08 -1.62
C SER A 260 -2.87 -18.33 -2.30
N ASP A 261 -3.31 -18.61 -3.51
CA ASP A 261 -2.80 -19.75 -4.28
C ASP A 261 -1.34 -19.52 -4.70
N LEU A 262 -0.99 -18.27 -5.07
CA LEU A 262 0.38 -17.89 -5.42
C LEU A 262 1.35 -18.08 -4.23
N ALA A 263 0.98 -17.57 -3.05
CA ALA A 263 1.81 -17.75 -1.86
C ALA A 263 2.05 -19.22 -1.53
N ARG A 264 1.00 -20.05 -1.63
CA ARG A 264 1.13 -21.52 -1.43
C ARG A 264 2.00 -22.19 -2.51
N ALA A 265 1.91 -21.74 -3.75
CA ALA A 265 2.71 -22.27 -4.84
C ALA A 265 4.20 -21.94 -4.66
N ILE A 266 4.52 -20.73 -4.22
CA ILE A 266 5.89 -20.31 -3.90
C ILE A 266 6.48 -21.20 -2.80
N VAL A 267 5.72 -21.43 -1.72
CA VAL A 267 6.16 -22.28 -0.62
C VAL A 267 6.41 -23.73 -1.09
N ARG A 268 5.44 -24.33 -1.79
CA ARG A 268 5.58 -25.70 -2.31
C ARG A 268 6.79 -25.87 -3.21
N GLU A 269 7.03 -24.88 -4.05
CA GLU A 269 8.18 -24.91 -4.93
C GLU A 269 9.50 -24.77 -4.17
N ALA A 270 9.57 -23.88 -3.18
CA ALA A 270 10.75 -23.74 -2.35
C ALA A 270 11.08 -25.04 -1.59
N GLU A 271 10.06 -25.75 -1.09
CA GLU A 271 10.20 -27.05 -0.43
C GLU A 271 10.67 -28.12 -1.41
N ALA A 272 10.09 -28.20 -2.60
CA ALA A 272 10.52 -29.15 -3.63
C ALA A 272 11.96 -28.90 -4.10
N GLN A 273 12.41 -27.64 -4.16
CA GLN A 273 13.79 -27.32 -4.48
C GLN A 273 14.77 -27.70 -3.36
N ALA A 274 14.33 -27.67 -2.10
CA ALA A 274 15.13 -28.07 -0.96
C ALA A 274 15.30 -29.60 -0.87
N GLU A 275 14.31 -30.38 -1.35
CA GLU A 275 14.32 -31.83 -1.37
C GLU A 275 15.06 -32.44 -2.59
N ALA A 276 15.26 -31.64 -3.65
CA ALA A 276 15.96 -32.10 -4.84
C ALA A 276 17.46 -32.28 -4.55
N PRO A 277 18.05 -33.46 -4.85
CA PRO A 277 19.48 -33.67 -4.66
C PRO A 277 20.29 -32.67 -5.47
N PRO A 278 21.45 -32.21 -4.97
CA PRO A 278 22.28 -31.24 -5.68
C PRO A 278 22.58 -31.79 -7.08
N ARG A 279 22.16 -31.05 -8.13
CA ARG A 279 22.51 -31.39 -9.51
C ARG A 279 24.02 -31.41 -9.57
N GLY A 280 24.58 -32.65 -9.70
CA GLY A 280 26.00 -32.85 -9.79
C GLY A 280 26.60 -31.93 -10.83
N GLY A 281 27.59 -31.13 -10.40
CA GLY A 281 28.41 -30.34 -11.31
C GLY A 281 29.09 -31.32 -12.25
N GLY A 282 28.63 -31.38 -13.48
CA GLY A 282 29.34 -32.03 -14.57
C GLY A 282 30.62 -31.27 -14.78
N ALA A 283 31.72 -31.80 -14.26
CA ALA A 283 33.04 -31.46 -14.74
C ALA A 283 33.10 -31.95 -16.19
N GLY A 284 33.36 -31.05 -17.11
CA GLY A 284 33.62 -31.29 -18.49
C GLY A 284 34.24 -30.05 -19.07
#